data_9aaac8b01df9e9e594e5fd6ecfdee721
#
_entry.id   9aaac8b01df9e9e594e5fd6ecfdee721
#
_cell.length_a   1.000
_cell.length_b   1.000
_cell.length_c   1.000
_cell.angle_alpha   90.00
_cell.angle_beta   90.00
_cell.angle_gamma   90.00
#
_symmetry.space_group_name_H-M   'P 1'
#
loop_
_entity.id
_entity.type
_entity.pdbx_description
1 polymer ?
#
loop_
_entity_poly.entity_id
_entity_poly.type
_entity_poly.pdbx_seq_one_letter_code
_entity_poly.pdbx_strand_id
1 'polypeptide(L)'
;EKKVKRPVVFTETAVAEVINAYDKILVEGFNVSEMRKLYELLYDSSERNAKYTSWQSIKLIEAILVKLSLSVDNIDIASVMSPLYILHDYRILLDHLLSAEKISDTKQHIVSTLGVQSFNDQEAIYNEEIKRLNTLFNYLGVLSK
;
A
#
# COMPACT_ATOMS: atom_id res chain seq x y z
N GLU A 1 -1.30 -9.11 -19.28
CA GLU A 1 -0.60 -8.63 -18.09
C GLU A 1 0.17 -7.34 -18.40
N LYS A 2 -0.22 -6.26 -17.74
CA LYS A 2 0.44 -4.97 -17.96
C LYS A 2 1.71 -4.89 -17.12
N LYS A 3 2.82 -4.64 -17.80
CA LYS A 3 4.08 -4.36 -17.11
C LYS A 3 4.15 -2.88 -16.76
N VAL A 4 4.45 -2.58 -15.52
CA VAL A 4 4.74 -1.23 -15.09
C VAL A 4 6.19 -0.91 -15.42
N LYS A 5 6.41 0.13 -16.20
CA LYS A 5 7.75 0.54 -16.62
C LYS A 5 8.33 1.52 -15.62
N ARG A 6 9.65 1.39 -15.39
CA ARG A 6 10.39 2.36 -14.62
C ARG A 6 10.36 3.72 -15.35
N PRO A 7 10.18 4.86 -14.64
CA PRO A 7 10.24 6.17 -15.27
C PRO A 7 11.62 6.43 -15.89
N VAL A 8 11.64 7.02 -17.07
CA VAL A 8 12.90 7.43 -17.70
C VAL A 8 13.42 8.72 -17.04
N VAL A 9 12.50 9.59 -16.63
CA VAL A 9 12.80 10.85 -15.94
C VAL A 9 12.05 10.84 -14.60
N PHE A 10 12.74 11.24 -13.54
CA PHE A 10 12.16 11.26 -12.19
C PHE A 10 11.55 12.64 -11.88
N THR A 11 10.52 13.01 -12.62
CA THR A 11 9.68 14.16 -12.29
C THR A 11 8.52 13.71 -11.41
N GLU A 12 7.91 14.65 -10.71
CA GLU A 12 6.75 14.36 -9.87
C GLU A 12 5.62 13.70 -10.69
N THR A 13 5.34 14.23 -11.89
CA THR A 13 4.30 13.69 -12.77
C THR A 13 4.64 12.28 -13.25
N ALA A 14 5.87 12.05 -13.72
CA ALA A 14 6.28 10.76 -14.24
C ALA A 14 6.26 9.67 -13.16
N VAL A 15 6.74 9.98 -11.96
CA VAL A 15 6.72 9.05 -10.83
C VAL A 15 5.28 8.78 -10.39
N ALA A 16 4.45 9.81 -10.31
CA ALA A 16 3.04 9.67 -9.93
C ALA A 16 2.27 8.79 -10.92
N GLU A 17 2.52 8.92 -12.22
CA GLU A 17 1.89 8.07 -13.23
C GLU A 17 2.26 6.60 -13.07
N VAL A 18 3.53 6.30 -12.81
CA VAL A 18 3.99 4.93 -12.59
C VAL A 18 3.40 4.37 -11.29
N ILE A 19 3.42 5.13 -10.21
CA ILE A 19 2.86 4.70 -8.92
C ILE A 19 1.34 4.48 -9.05
N ASN A 20 0.63 5.36 -9.76
CA ASN A 20 -0.79 5.17 -10.00
C ASN A 20 -1.07 3.90 -10.84
N ALA A 21 -0.20 3.55 -11.78
CA ALA A 21 -0.31 2.30 -12.52
C ALA A 21 -0.16 1.07 -11.59
N TYR A 22 0.76 1.13 -10.63
CA TYR A 22 0.88 0.09 -9.61
C TYR A 22 -0.38 0.00 -8.74
N ASP A 23 -0.94 1.13 -8.32
CA ASP A 23 -2.19 1.14 -7.55
C ASP A 23 -3.32 0.42 -8.29
N LYS A 24 -3.49 0.72 -9.57
CA LYS A 24 -4.53 0.09 -10.39
C LYS A 24 -4.33 -1.42 -10.54
N ILE A 25 -3.09 -1.86 -10.71
CA ILE A 25 -2.78 -3.28 -10.89
C ILE A 25 -2.88 -4.02 -9.55
N LEU A 26 -2.32 -3.46 -8.50
CA LEU A 26 -2.13 -4.16 -7.24
C LEU A 26 -3.31 -3.97 -6.27
N VAL A 27 -3.76 -2.74 -6.07
CA VAL A 27 -4.79 -2.45 -5.08
C VAL A 27 -6.19 -2.67 -5.66
N GLU A 28 -6.47 -2.08 -6.83
CA GLU A 28 -7.76 -2.23 -7.48
C GLU A 28 -7.97 -3.64 -8.08
N GLY A 29 -6.87 -4.33 -8.38
CA GLY A 29 -6.91 -5.69 -8.90
C GLY A 29 -7.27 -6.74 -7.86
N PHE A 30 -7.22 -6.43 -6.57
CA PHE A 30 -7.58 -7.37 -5.52
C PHE A 30 -9.10 -7.58 -5.46
N ASN A 31 -9.50 -8.84 -5.33
CA ASN A 31 -10.91 -9.17 -5.16
C ASN A 31 -11.34 -8.97 -3.71
N VAL A 32 -11.99 -7.85 -3.42
CA VAL A 32 -12.41 -7.47 -2.07
C VAL A 32 -13.37 -8.50 -1.47
N SER A 33 -14.28 -9.04 -2.28
CA SER A 33 -15.25 -10.04 -1.82
C SER A 33 -14.56 -11.31 -1.32
N GLU A 34 -13.59 -11.81 -2.08
CA GLU A 34 -12.83 -13.01 -1.67
C GLU A 34 -11.94 -12.73 -0.46
N MET A 35 -11.33 -11.55 -0.39
CA MET A 35 -10.56 -11.15 0.78
C MET A 35 -11.42 -11.04 2.03
N ARG A 36 -12.64 -10.54 1.89
CA ARG A 36 -13.57 -10.47 3.03
C ARG A 36 -13.96 -11.85 3.51
N LYS A 37 -14.17 -12.80 2.61
CA LYS A 37 -14.42 -14.20 2.96
C LYS A 37 -13.23 -14.80 3.72
N LEU A 38 -12.01 -14.55 3.27
CA LEU A 38 -10.81 -15.02 3.96
C LEU A 38 -10.69 -14.40 5.35
N TYR A 39 -10.96 -13.11 5.48
CA TYR A 39 -11.01 -12.44 6.78
C TYR A 39 -12.00 -13.13 7.72
N GLU A 40 -13.20 -13.44 7.23
CA GLU A 40 -14.23 -14.11 8.00
C GLU A 40 -13.85 -15.54 8.41
N LEU A 41 -13.04 -16.22 7.59
CA LEU A 41 -12.51 -17.54 7.96
C LEU A 41 -11.44 -17.45 9.04
N LEU A 42 -10.61 -16.39 9.03
CA LEU A 42 -9.51 -16.22 9.97
C LEU A 42 -9.92 -15.61 11.30
N TYR A 43 -10.97 -14.82 11.32
CA TYR A 43 -11.45 -14.12 12.51
C TYR A 43 -12.82 -14.66 12.92
N ASP A 44 -12.93 -15.11 14.15
CA ASP A 44 -14.23 -15.50 14.70
C ASP A 44 -15.15 -14.29 14.82
N SER A 45 -16.47 -14.52 14.82
CA SER A 45 -17.44 -13.42 14.89
C SER A 45 -17.22 -12.49 16.08
N SER A 46 -16.69 -12.99 17.19
CA SER A 46 -16.37 -12.19 18.38
C SER A 46 -15.12 -11.33 18.22
N GLU A 47 -14.22 -11.71 17.30
CA GLU A 47 -12.95 -11.02 17.06
C GLU A 47 -13.05 -9.98 15.95
N ARG A 48 -14.10 -10.01 15.13
CA ARG A 48 -14.24 -9.15 13.95
C ARG A 48 -14.49 -7.70 14.34
N ASN A 49 -13.84 -6.79 13.62
CA ASN A 49 -14.13 -5.36 13.74
C ASN A 49 -15.55 -5.09 13.25
N ALA A 50 -16.30 -4.27 13.97
CA ALA A 50 -17.70 -3.98 13.63
C ALA A 50 -17.87 -3.32 12.25
N LYS A 51 -16.83 -2.71 11.72
CA LYS A 51 -16.85 -2.00 10.43
C LYS A 51 -16.21 -2.78 9.28
N TYR A 52 -15.84 -4.06 9.49
CA TYR A 52 -15.08 -4.80 8.48
C TYR A 52 -15.83 -4.93 7.14
N THR A 53 -17.14 -4.93 7.14
CA THR A 53 -17.95 -5.04 5.91
C THR A 53 -17.77 -3.83 4.99
N SER A 54 -17.33 -2.70 5.53
CA SER A 54 -17.05 -1.48 4.77
C SER A 54 -15.59 -1.37 4.34
N TRP A 55 -14.72 -2.28 4.77
CA TRP A 55 -13.30 -2.22 4.45
C TRP A 55 -13.04 -2.56 2.99
N GLN A 56 -12.08 -1.84 2.41
CA GLN A 56 -11.56 -2.13 1.08
C GLN A 56 -10.30 -3.00 1.19
N SER A 57 -9.65 -3.25 0.06
CA SER A 57 -8.57 -4.23 -0.04
C SER A 57 -7.41 -4.01 0.93
N ILE A 58 -6.92 -2.79 1.10
CA ILE A 58 -5.75 -2.51 1.94
C ILE A 58 -6.00 -2.91 3.39
N LYS A 59 -7.13 -2.50 3.96
CA LYS A 59 -7.46 -2.85 5.35
C LYS A 59 -7.69 -4.34 5.54
N LEU A 60 -8.30 -5.00 4.57
CA LEU A 60 -8.51 -6.45 4.60
C LEU A 60 -7.18 -7.19 4.55
N ILE A 61 -6.27 -6.80 3.65
CA ILE A 61 -4.94 -7.39 3.57
C ILE A 61 -4.19 -7.20 4.88
N GLU A 62 -4.22 -6.01 5.45
CA GLU A 62 -3.56 -5.74 6.73
C GLU A 62 -4.08 -6.65 7.83
N ALA A 63 -5.39 -6.77 7.99
CA ALA A 63 -6.00 -7.63 8.99
C ALA A 63 -5.65 -9.11 8.77
N ILE A 64 -5.64 -9.56 7.52
CA ILE A 64 -5.25 -10.92 7.16
C ILE A 64 -3.79 -11.17 7.53
N LEU A 65 -2.90 -10.24 7.18
CA LEU A 65 -1.47 -10.35 7.51
C LEU A 65 -1.23 -10.35 9.02
N VAL A 66 -1.93 -9.52 9.77
CA VAL A 66 -1.83 -9.51 11.23
C VAL A 66 -2.16 -10.89 11.79
N LYS A 67 -3.24 -11.51 11.33
CA LYS A 67 -3.66 -12.82 11.82
C LYS A 67 -2.66 -13.92 11.45
N LEU A 68 -2.20 -13.93 10.21
CA LEU A 68 -1.24 -14.92 9.73
C LEU A 68 0.16 -14.73 10.34
N SER A 69 0.55 -13.50 10.65
CA SER A 69 1.87 -13.21 11.20
C SER A 69 2.03 -13.58 12.68
N LEU A 70 0.96 -13.94 13.36
CA LEU A 70 1.04 -14.42 14.76
C LEU A 70 1.95 -15.64 14.91
N SER A 71 2.18 -16.37 13.82
CA SER A 71 3.08 -17.54 13.81
C SER A 71 4.50 -17.18 13.37
N VAL A 72 4.79 -15.92 13.04
CA VAL A 72 6.10 -15.47 12.54
C VAL A 72 6.62 -14.36 13.46
N ASP A 73 7.80 -14.55 14.03
CA ASP A 73 8.38 -13.58 14.97
C ASP A 73 8.92 -12.34 14.28
N ASN A 74 8.80 -11.19 14.95
CA ASN A 74 9.47 -9.93 14.63
C ASN A 74 9.09 -9.29 13.28
N ILE A 75 7.84 -9.40 12.86
CA ILE A 75 7.39 -8.71 11.66
C ILE A 75 6.62 -7.44 12.03
N ASP A 76 7.10 -6.32 11.54
CA ASP A 76 6.42 -5.04 11.65
C ASP A 76 5.41 -4.91 10.49
N ILE A 77 4.17 -5.23 10.78
CA ILE A 77 3.09 -5.19 9.78
C ILE A 77 2.91 -3.79 9.21
N ALA A 78 3.03 -2.75 10.02
CA ALA A 78 2.91 -1.38 9.54
C ALA A 78 3.96 -1.07 8.47
N SER A 79 5.21 -1.50 8.69
CA SER A 79 6.28 -1.32 7.71
C SER A 79 6.03 -2.13 6.44
N VAL A 80 5.60 -3.38 6.58
CA VAL A 80 5.31 -4.26 5.43
C VAL A 80 4.17 -3.69 4.58
N MET A 81 3.14 -3.13 5.22
CA MET A 81 1.98 -2.54 4.54
C MET A 81 2.24 -1.15 3.97
N SER A 82 3.29 -0.48 4.41
CA SER A 82 3.56 0.92 4.02
C SER A 82 3.52 1.18 2.51
N PRO A 83 4.06 0.32 1.63
CA PRO A 83 4.01 0.61 0.20
C PRO A 83 2.59 0.67 -0.37
N LEU A 84 1.64 -0.10 0.16
CA LEU A 84 0.25 -0.02 -0.31
C LEU A 84 -0.42 1.29 0.14
N TYR A 85 -0.13 1.76 1.34
CA TYR A 85 -0.61 3.06 1.81
C TYR A 85 -0.02 4.22 0.98
N ILE A 86 1.24 4.10 0.57
CA ILE A 86 1.87 5.11 -0.31
C ILE A 86 1.19 5.14 -1.68
N LEU A 87 0.85 3.98 -2.25
CA LEU A 87 0.09 3.92 -3.50
C LEU A 87 -1.24 4.67 -3.36
N HIS A 88 -1.92 4.45 -2.26
CA HIS A 88 -3.19 5.13 -1.97
C HIS A 88 -3.01 6.65 -1.82
N ASP A 89 -1.99 7.09 -1.12
CA ASP A 89 -1.67 8.52 -0.96
C ASP A 89 -1.43 9.20 -2.30
N TYR A 90 -0.67 8.58 -3.20
CA TYR A 90 -0.45 9.10 -4.54
C TYR A 90 -1.74 9.18 -5.35
N ARG A 91 -2.59 8.20 -5.23
CA ARG A 91 -3.91 8.22 -5.87
C ARG A 91 -4.72 9.43 -5.40
N ILE A 92 -4.74 9.69 -4.10
CA ILE A 92 -5.43 10.85 -3.55
C ILE A 92 -4.88 12.14 -4.12
N LEU A 93 -3.54 12.27 -4.24
CA LEU A 93 -2.91 13.46 -4.83
C LEU A 93 -3.27 13.67 -6.30
N LEU A 94 -3.46 12.58 -7.06
CA LEU A 94 -3.76 12.65 -8.49
C LEU A 94 -5.24 12.89 -8.79
N ASP A 95 -6.13 12.22 -8.05
CA ASP A 95 -7.53 12.11 -8.42
C ASP A 95 -8.43 13.17 -7.78
N HIS A 96 -7.94 13.89 -6.77
CA HIS A 96 -8.78 14.78 -5.98
C HIS A 96 -8.30 16.22 -5.99
N LEU A 97 -9.27 17.15 -6.06
CA LEU A 97 -9.03 18.56 -5.79
C LEU A 97 -8.91 18.72 -4.27
N LEU A 98 -7.70 18.67 -3.79
CA LEU A 98 -7.41 18.81 -2.37
C LEU A 98 -7.09 20.26 -2.01
N SER A 99 -7.37 20.64 -0.76
CA SER A 99 -6.85 21.89 -0.22
C SER A 99 -5.33 21.86 -0.17
N ALA A 100 -4.70 23.04 -0.20
CA ALA A 100 -3.24 23.15 -0.10
C ALA A 100 -2.71 22.46 1.17
N GLU A 101 -3.45 22.58 2.27
CA GLU A 101 -3.11 21.93 3.54
C GLU A 101 -3.09 20.40 3.41
N LYS A 102 -4.11 19.80 2.81
CA LYS A 102 -4.18 18.35 2.60
C LYS A 102 -3.10 17.84 1.66
N ILE A 103 -2.79 18.60 0.61
CA ILE A 103 -1.70 18.25 -0.30
C ILE A 103 -0.37 18.22 0.47
N SER A 104 -0.12 19.25 1.27
CA SER A 104 1.09 19.34 2.09
C SER A 104 1.17 18.19 3.11
N ASP A 105 0.08 17.89 3.80
CA ASP A 105 0.03 16.81 4.79
C ASP A 105 0.27 15.45 4.13
N THR A 106 -0.33 15.20 2.98
CA THR A 106 -0.17 13.93 2.25
C THR A 106 1.27 13.77 1.78
N LYS A 107 1.87 14.81 1.21
CA LYS A 107 3.28 14.79 0.79
C LYS A 107 4.21 14.55 1.98
N GLN A 108 3.95 15.18 3.12
CA GLN A 108 4.73 14.98 4.33
C GLN A 108 4.59 13.56 4.86
N HIS A 109 3.41 12.99 4.80
CA HIS A 109 3.17 11.60 5.19
C HIS A 109 3.97 10.62 4.31
N ILE A 110 4.00 10.85 3.00
CA ILE A 110 4.80 10.04 2.07
C ILE A 110 6.29 10.12 2.44
N VAL A 111 6.80 11.33 2.62
CA VAL A 111 8.20 11.58 2.96
C VAL A 111 8.59 10.88 4.27
N SER A 112 7.80 11.06 5.31
CA SER A 112 8.10 10.46 6.62
C SER A 112 7.97 8.94 6.61
N THR A 113 6.98 8.40 5.91
CA THR A 113 6.76 6.95 5.82
C THR A 113 7.91 6.26 5.09
N LEU A 114 8.39 6.84 4.00
CA LEU A 114 9.48 6.27 3.21
C LEU A 114 10.87 6.62 3.74
N GLY A 115 10.96 7.57 4.68
CA GLY A 115 12.25 7.98 5.24
C GLY A 115 13.12 8.76 4.26
N VAL A 116 12.51 9.43 3.27
CA VAL A 116 13.24 10.28 2.34
C VAL A 116 13.30 11.72 2.87
N GLN A 117 14.23 12.53 2.35
CA GLN A 117 14.45 13.88 2.87
C GLN A 117 13.41 14.89 2.38
N SER A 118 12.94 14.75 1.15
CA SER A 118 12.03 15.71 0.54
C SER A 118 11.15 15.05 -0.49
N PHE A 119 9.90 15.54 -0.63
CA PHE A 119 9.01 15.10 -1.69
C PHE A 119 9.58 15.43 -3.08
N ASN A 120 10.45 16.41 -3.18
CA ASN A 120 11.10 16.76 -4.46
C ASN A 120 12.11 15.72 -4.92
N ASP A 121 12.60 14.86 -4.04
CA ASP A 121 13.48 13.75 -4.39
C ASP A 121 12.66 12.56 -4.89
N GLN A 122 12.12 12.68 -6.09
CA GLN A 122 11.22 11.69 -6.68
C GLN A 122 11.94 10.38 -7.01
N GLU A 123 13.23 10.41 -7.30
CA GLU A 123 14.01 9.19 -7.52
C GLU A 123 14.13 8.37 -6.24
N ALA A 124 14.44 9.02 -5.12
CA ALA A 124 14.50 8.35 -3.82
C ALA A 124 13.15 7.76 -3.43
N ILE A 125 12.05 8.51 -3.64
CA ILE A 125 10.69 8.04 -3.37
C ILE A 125 10.39 6.80 -4.21
N TYR A 126 10.63 6.85 -5.52
CA TYR A 126 10.37 5.73 -6.41
C TYR A 126 11.17 4.48 -5.99
N ASN A 127 12.47 4.64 -5.78
CA ASN A 127 13.34 3.52 -5.42
C ASN A 127 12.95 2.88 -4.09
N GLU A 128 12.61 3.68 -3.08
CA GLU A 128 12.19 3.17 -1.78
C GLU A 128 10.83 2.47 -1.86
N GLU A 129 9.89 3.03 -2.61
CA GLU A 129 8.58 2.42 -2.80
C GLU A 129 8.69 1.05 -3.50
N ILE A 130 9.47 0.96 -4.58
CA ILE A 130 9.68 -0.30 -5.30
C ILE A 130 10.35 -1.34 -4.40
N LYS A 131 11.35 -0.93 -3.63
CA LYS A 131 12.02 -1.80 -2.65
C LYS A 131 11.01 -2.37 -1.65
N ARG A 132 10.14 -1.53 -1.12
CA ARG A 132 9.13 -1.94 -0.13
C ARG A 132 8.05 -2.83 -0.75
N LEU A 133 7.64 -2.55 -2.00
CA LEU A 133 6.71 -3.44 -2.72
C LEU A 133 7.31 -4.83 -2.91
N ASN A 134 8.58 -4.93 -3.28
CA ASN A 134 9.27 -6.21 -3.40
C ASN A 134 9.33 -6.95 -2.07
N THR A 135 9.58 -6.24 -0.99
CA THR A 135 9.59 -6.83 0.37
C THR A 135 8.21 -7.38 0.73
N LEU A 136 7.15 -6.62 0.45
CA LEU A 136 5.78 -7.07 0.70
C LEU A 136 5.45 -8.33 -0.08
N PHE A 137 5.77 -8.38 -1.38
CA PHE A 137 5.48 -9.55 -2.20
C PHE A 137 6.28 -10.78 -1.78
N ASN A 138 7.54 -10.59 -1.39
CA ASN A 138 8.35 -11.68 -0.85
C ASN A 138 7.74 -12.22 0.45
N TYR A 139 7.26 -11.34 1.31
CA TYR A 139 6.60 -11.71 2.56
C TYR A 139 5.31 -12.49 2.29
N LEU A 140 4.47 -12.03 1.37
CA LEU A 140 3.25 -12.74 0.98
C LEU A 140 3.57 -14.12 0.39
N GLY A 141 4.63 -14.23 -0.38
CA GLY A 141 5.09 -15.51 -0.92
C GLY A 141 5.52 -16.50 0.17
N VAL A 142 6.15 -16.01 1.24
CA VAL A 142 6.53 -16.84 2.39
C VAL A 142 5.27 -17.34 3.14
N LEU A 143 4.29 -16.48 3.35
CA LEU A 143 3.06 -16.84 4.07
C LEU A 143 2.18 -17.82 3.29
N SER A 144 2.29 -17.85 1.96
CA SER A 144 1.48 -18.73 1.12
C SER A 144 2.01 -20.15 1.03
N LYS A 145 3.19 -20.42 1.57
CA LYS A 145 3.82 -21.75 1.55
C LYS A 145 3.43 -22.61 2.76
#